data_923f786dd6e4ea96708bdfb201fc103d
#
_entry.id   923f786dd6e4ea96708bdfb201fc103d
#
_cell.length_a   1.000
_cell.length_b   1.000
_cell.length_c   1.000
_cell.angle_alpha   90.00
_cell.angle_beta   90.00
_cell.angle_gamma   90.00
#
_symmetry.space_group_name_H-M   'P 1'
#
loop_
_entity.id
_entity.type
_entity.pdbx_description
1 polymer ?
#
loop_
_entity_poly.entity_id
_entity_poly.type
_entity_poly.pdbx_seq_one_letter_code
_entity_poly.pdbx_strand_id
1 'polypeptide(L)'
;TTEILFLASVRNGRITEPYMKIKNTKKVVVYIASEQKGFLIAIADQLSKIGFDVLIAAQDHNVKKLVNRLIPGFSRVEVLADINVDISDSDIATEAMRIEREYDTTMAILLSEDRAFGQGYLTNVEKVPDVIRAWWPFNRKISNLVKNIKREEMLLGDADFIIQIWPNKARTMVINALNGKSFSFTSIKHGARMFWSDNDYITSSCYIERMLSSVVSNSEHIRDYEVDRGGDIVLSRVNFTYKKALIKGLSILFQDTQQHIRGINKKNSYRYLGWLPSVFRSISNYLYVKHYAVSVDSMKHLNIVYFTLHLEPEVALQYFSPEFTNSMEAIIWISKSLPVNYRIVVKEHLLSYGVRSKWYYDQLIKLPNVEISDPDINSWDWIKESKIVATITGTVGQEAVHFKKPVLSFGKHQIINHLPTVQYVNNYETTKTAIDKIINEPYSEDIFTESKNIFSYAQIESSIKMPEYEYDIKSSVLEKDMAKKALIHLFEEYPDLKK
;
A
#
# COMPACT_ATOMS: atom_id res chain seq x y z
N THR A 1 -37.25 0.68 12.09
CA THR A 1 -36.94 0.71 13.54
C THR A 1 -36.56 -0.71 13.95
N THR A 2 -35.29 -1.01 13.91
CA THR A 2 -34.76 -2.31 14.37
C THR A 2 -34.12 -2.04 15.73
N GLU A 3 -34.79 -2.52 16.79
CA GLU A 3 -34.28 -2.43 18.16
C GLU A 3 -32.98 -3.20 18.28
N ILE A 4 -31.93 -2.49 18.65
CA ILE A 4 -30.66 -3.06 19.08
C ILE A 4 -30.86 -3.43 20.56
N LEU A 5 -31.14 -4.68 20.85
CA LEU A 5 -31.18 -5.21 22.21
C LEU A 5 -29.74 -5.36 22.75
N PHE A 6 -29.29 -4.35 23.49
CA PHE A 6 -28.18 -4.47 24.41
C PHE A 6 -28.67 -5.21 25.67
N LEU A 7 -28.49 -6.51 25.71
CA LEU A 7 -28.69 -7.26 26.97
C LEU A 7 -27.40 -7.26 27.78
N ALA A 8 -27.22 -6.21 28.59
CA ALA A 8 -26.28 -6.29 29.70
C ALA A 8 -26.96 -7.04 30.85
N SER A 9 -26.60 -8.31 31.08
CA SER A 9 -27.03 -9.01 32.28
C SER A 9 -25.96 -8.83 33.36
N VAL A 10 -26.29 -8.11 34.41
CA VAL A 10 -25.51 -8.06 35.64
C VAL A 10 -25.90 -9.27 36.49
N ARG A 11 -25.06 -10.27 36.55
CA ARG A 11 -25.13 -11.35 37.56
C ARG A 11 -23.87 -11.26 38.43
N ASN A 12 -24.07 -11.08 39.71
CA ASN A 12 -23.04 -11.09 40.74
C ASN A 12 -21.89 -10.06 40.61
N GLY A 13 -22.21 -8.80 40.24
CA GLY A 13 -21.20 -7.70 40.31
C GLY A 13 -20.08 -7.77 39.24
N ARG A 14 -20.18 -8.67 38.29
CA ARG A 14 -19.30 -8.72 37.08
C ARG A 14 -20.09 -8.30 35.87
N ILE A 15 -19.57 -7.31 35.15
CA ILE A 15 -20.08 -6.94 33.83
C ILE A 15 -19.79 -8.13 32.90
N THR A 16 -20.82 -8.90 32.57
CA THR A 16 -20.69 -9.92 31.51
C THR A 16 -20.78 -9.20 30.17
N GLU A 17 -19.75 -9.35 29.37
CA GLU A 17 -19.66 -8.74 28.03
C GLU A 17 -20.90 -9.04 27.19
N PRO A 18 -21.44 -8.04 26.47
CA PRO A 18 -22.58 -8.28 25.58
C PRO A 18 -22.15 -9.14 24.40
N TYR A 19 -22.62 -10.41 24.36
CA TYR A 19 -22.50 -11.27 23.20
C TYR A 19 -23.43 -10.74 22.11
N MET A 20 -22.87 -10.18 21.04
CA MET A 20 -23.61 -9.91 19.80
C MET A 20 -23.94 -11.24 19.13
N LYS A 21 -25.23 -11.57 18.98
CA LYS A 21 -25.68 -12.68 18.12
C LYS A 21 -26.13 -12.12 16.77
N ILE A 22 -25.60 -12.64 15.69
CA ILE A 22 -25.98 -12.29 14.32
C ILE A 22 -27.20 -13.09 13.94
N LYS A 23 -28.17 -12.45 13.28
CA LYS A 23 -29.46 -13.06 12.91
C LYS A 23 -29.37 -13.99 11.70
N ASN A 24 -28.45 -13.71 10.76
CA ASN A 24 -28.15 -14.54 9.60
C ASN A 24 -26.65 -14.85 9.59
N THR A 25 -26.30 -16.10 9.36
CA THR A 25 -24.90 -16.52 9.34
C THR A 25 -24.25 -16.06 8.03
N LYS A 26 -23.51 -14.96 8.10
CA LYS A 26 -22.70 -14.49 6.95
C LYS A 26 -21.41 -15.26 6.86
N LYS A 27 -20.97 -15.51 5.63
CA LYS A 27 -19.72 -16.21 5.32
C LYS A 27 -18.58 -15.25 5.13
N VAL A 28 -17.48 -15.51 5.82
CA VAL A 28 -16.29 -14.68 5.82
C VAL A 28 -15.07 -15.51 5.50
N VAL A 29 -14.24 -15.04 4.58
CA VAL A 29 -12.94 -15.65 4.33
C VAL A 29 -11.84 -14.75 4.87
N VAL A 30 -11.04 -15.26 5.81
CA VAL A 30 -9.89 -14.56 6.39
C VAL A 30 -8.61 -15.13 5.79
N TYR A 31 -7.91 -14.30 5.02
CA TYR A 31 -6.66 -14.69 4.37
C TYR A 31 -5.47 -14.45 5.29
N ILE A 32 -4.70 -15.48 5.55
CA ILE A 32 -3.53 -15.42 6.42
C ILE A 32 -2.27 -15.77 5.63
N ALA A 33 -1.43 -14.75 5.42
CA ALA A 33 -0.18 -14.84 4.70
C ALA A 33 1.04 -14.73 5.65
N SER A 34 2.08 -14.00 5.23
CA SER A 34 3.35 -13.87 5.96
C SER A 34 3.30 -12.95 7.16
N GLU A 35 2.46 -11.91 7.12
CA GLU A 35 2.45 -10.82 8.08
C GLU A 35 1.23 -10.86 9.01
N GLN A 36 1.34 -10.27 10.20
CA GLN A 36 0.26 -10.10 11.18
C GLN A 36 -0.56 -11.37 11.46
N LYS A 37 0.04 -12.56 11.37
CA LYS A 37 -0.67 -13.84 11.46
C LYS A 37 -1.45 -13.98 12.75
N GLY A 38 -0.86 -13.62 13.88
CA GLY A 38 -1.51 -13.72 15.20
C GLY A 38 -2.75 -12.83 15.31
N PHE A 39 -2.72 -11.64 14.72
CA PHE A 39 -3.85 -10.73 14.65
C PHE A 39 -4.98 -11.27 13.77
N LEU A 40 -4.68 -11.72 12.55
CA LEU A 40 -5.69 -12.27 11.65
C LEU A 40 -6.32 -13.57 12.17
N ILE A 41 -5.53 -14.42 12.83
CA ILE A 41 -6.06 -15.61 13.51
C ILE A 41 -7.01 -15.20 14.63
N ALA A 42 -6.67 -14.13 15.38
CA ALA A 42 -7.55 -13.61 16.42
C ALA A 42 -8.83 -12.99 15.83
N ILE A 43 -8.77 -12.31 14.70
CA ILE A 43 -9.94 -11.81 13.95
C ILE A 43 -10.86 -12.98 13.58
N ALA A 44 -10.32 -14.05 12.99
CA ALA A 44 -11.10 -15.23 12.60
C ALA A 44 -11.76 -15.90 13.81
N ASP A 45 -11.03 -16.05 14.93
CA ASP A 45 -11.55 -16.61 16.18
C ASP A 45 -12.70 -15.77 16.76
N GLN A 46 -12.55 -14.45 16.79
CA GLN A 46 -13.58 -13.53 17.29
C GLN A 46 -14.83 -13.53 16.39
N LEU A 47 -14.67 -13.47 15.06
CA LEU A 47 -15.79 -13.55 14.11
C LEU A 47 -16.58 -14.86 14.28
N SER A 48 -15.89 -15.98 14.39
CA SER A 48 -16.55 -17.28 14.63
C SER A 48 -17.33 -17.29 15.95
N LYS A 49 -16.79 -16.71 17.02
CA LYS A 49 -17.45 -16.63 18.35
C LYS A 49 -18.71 -15.77 18.35
N ILE A 50 -18.78 -14.76 17.51
CA ILE A 50 -19.97 -13.90 17.38
C ILE A 50 -20.97 -14.41 16.34
N GLY A 51 -20.70 -15.55 15.69
CA GLY A 51 -21.66 -16.30 14.88
C GLY A 51 -21.48 -16.20 13.36
N PHE A 52 -20.37 -15.66 12.86
CA PHE A 52 -20.05 -15.76 11.44
C PHE A 52 -19.60 -17.18 11.05
N ASP A 53 -19.90 -17.58 9.82
CA ASP A 53 -19.32 -18.76 9.19
C ASP A 53 -17.96 -18.41 8.61
N VAL A 54 -16.88 -18.72 9.35
CA VAL A 54 -15.54 -18.27 9.03
C VAL A 54 -14.71 -19.37 8.40
N LEU A 55 -14.16 -19.09 7.22
CA LEU A 55 -13.15 -19.88 6.55
C LEU A 55 -11.78 -19.19 6.67
N ILE A 56 -10.77 -19.88 7.17
CA ILE A 56 -9.39 -19.43 7.13
C ILE A 56 -8.71 -19.95 5.86
N ALA A 57 -8.31 -19.02 4.99
CA ALA A 57 -7.48 -19.29 3.83
C ALA A 57 -6.00 -19.14 4.20
N ALA A 58 -5.34 -20.23 4.57
CA ALA A 58 -3.95 -20.26 4.97
C ALA A 58 -3.04 -20.32 3.75
N GLN A 59 -2.02 -19.47 3.67
CA GLN A 59 -1.07 -19.45 2.57
C GLN A 59 -0.35 -20.80 2.38
N ASP A 60 0.05 -21.41 3.48
CA ASP A 60 0.82 -22.67 3.50
C ASP A 60 0.54 -23.51 4.76
N HIS A 61 1.13 -24.71 4.80
CA HIS A 61 1.00 -25.61 5.95
C HIS A 61 1.60 -25.06 7.25
N ASN A 62 2.56 -24.13 7.20
CA ASN A 62 3.13 -23.53 8.43
C ASN A 62 2.09 -22.60 9.05
N VAL A 63 1.35 -21.85 8.23
CA VAL A 63 0.22 -21.03 8.69
C VAL A 63 -0.86 -21.94 9.28
N LYS A 64 -1.25 -23.03 8.62
CA LYS A 64 -2.22 -24.00 9.17
C LYS A 64 -1.77 -24.57 10.52
N LYS A 65 -0.50 -24.96 10.66
CA LYS A 65 0.06 -25.40 11.96
C LYS A 65 -0.03 -24.32 13.03
N LEU A 66 0.21 -23.06 12.65
CA LEU A 66 0.10 -21.93 13.56
C LEU A 66 -1.34 -21.70 14.02
N VAL A 67 -2.32 -21.76 13.10
CA VAL A 67 -3.76 -21.68 13.41
C VAL A 67 -4.14 -22.75 14.41
N ASN A 68 -3.81 -24.03 14.12
CA ASN A 68 -4.13 -25.16 15.01
C ASN A 68 -3.51 -25.03 16.41
N ARG A 69 -2.34 -24.38 16.50
CA ARG A 69 -1.67 -24.11 17.78
C ARG A 69 -2.34 -22.98 18.57
N LEU A 70 -2.74 -21.90 17.91
CA LEU A 70 -3.26 -20.69 18.54
C LEU A 70 -4.75 -20.78 18.85
N ILE A 71 -5.53 -21.45 18.02
CA ILE A 71 -6.97 -21.66 18.16
C ILE A 71 -7.32 -23.16 17.94
N PRO A 72 -6.97 -24.05 18.90
CA PRO A 72 -7.24 -25.47 18.77
C PRO A 72 -8.74 -25.72 18.54
N GLY A 73 -9.05 -26.65 17.60
CA GLY A 73 -10.44 -27.01 17.28
C GLY A 73 -11.13 -26.14 16.24
N PHE A 74 -10.46 -25.12 15.68
CA PHE A 74 -11.00 -24.39 14.54
C PHE A 74 -11.00 -25.29 13.30
N SER A 75 -12.18 -25.62 12.76
CA SER A 75 -12.34 -26.71 11.80
C SER A 75 -12.18 -26.31 10.34
N ARG A 76 -12.50 -25.05 9.98
CA ARG A 76 -12.53 -24.58 8.58
C ARG A 76 -11.25 -23.86 8.18
N VAL A 77 -10.19 -24.63 7.89
CA VAL A 77 -8.89 -24.12 7.46
C VAL A 77 -8.48 -24.77 6.15
N GLU A 78 -8.52 -24.00 5.07
CA GLU A 78 -8.04 -24.39 3.75
C GLU A 78 -6.61 -23.91 3.53
N VAL A 79 -5.76 -24.75 2.96
CA VAL A 79 -4.41 -24.37 2.57
C VAL A 79 -4.41 -24.04 1.08
N LEU A 80 -4.11 -22.79 0.75
CA LEU A 80 -4.15 -22.31 -0.65
C LEU A 80 -3.26 -23.14 -1.59
N ALA A 81 -2.15 -23.67 -1.07
CA ALA A 81 -1.24 -24.52 -1.84
C ALA A 81 -1.82 -25.90 -2.19
N ASP A 82 -2.82 -26.38 -1.44
CA ASP A 82 -3.44 -27.70 -1.63
C ASP A 82 -4.64 -27.64 -2.58
N ILE A 83 -5.20 -26.45 -2.82
CA ILE A 83 -6.32 -26.28 -3.75
C ILE A 83 -5.80 -26.46 -5.17
N ASN A 84 -6.06 -27.64 -5.71
CA ASN A 84 -5.64 -27.97 -7.07
C ASN A 84 -6.65 -27.40 -8.08
N VAL A 85 -6.12 -26.68 -9.06
CA VAL A 85 -6.89 -26.15 -10.19
C VAL A 85 -6.41 -26.89 -11.44
N ASP A 86 -7.21 -27.82 -11.90
CA ASP A 86 -6.90 -28.62 -13.09
C ASP A 86 -7.38 -27.86 -14.34
N ILE A 87 -6.44 -27.16 -14.99
CA ILE A 87 -6.66 -26.51 -16.28
C ILE A 87 -5.52 -26.96 -17.20
N SER A 88 -5.87 -27.53 -18.34
CA SER A 88 -4.88 -27.92 -19.34
C SER A 88 -4.21 -26.68 -19.94
N ASP A 89 -2.98 -26.83 -20.42
CA ASP A 89 -2.26 -25.72 -21.05
C ASP A 89 -2.98 -25.20 -22.31
N SER A 90 -3.76 -26.07 -23.02
CA SER A 90 -4.60 -25.68 -24.16
C SER A 90 -5.76 -24.77 -23.75
N ASP A 91 -6.27 -24.90 -22.52
CA ASP A 91 -7.46 -24.17 -22.05
C ASP A 91 -7.11 -22.83 -21.38
N ILE A 92 -5.84 -22.65 -21.02
CA ILE A 92 -5.38 -21.40 -20.39
C ILE A 92 -5.75 -20.16 -21.21
N ALA A 93 -5.61 -20.23 -22.52
CA ALA A 93 -5.93 -19.13 -23.41
C ALA A 93 -7.42 -18.78 -23.38
N THR A 94 -8.28 -19.79 -23.46
CA THR A 94 -9.74 -19.63 -23.43
C THR A 94 -10.18 -19.08 -22.08
N GLU A 95 -9.61 -19.58 -21.02
CA GLU A 95 -9.94 -19.17 -19.66
C GLU A 95 -9.45 -17.74 -19.35
N ALA A 96 -8.27 -17.36 -19.83
CA ALA A 96 -7.79 -15.99 -19.72
C ALA A 96 -8.73 -14.99 -20.42
N MET A 97 -9.17 -15.31 -21.66
CA MET A 97 -10.14 -14.47 -22.38
C MET A 97 -11.51 -14.43 -21.70
N ARG A 98 -11.94 -15.53 -21.05
CA ARG A 98 -13.15 -15.53 -20.23
C ARG A 98 -13.02 -14.55 -19.08
N ILE A 99 -11.92 -14.64 -18.31
CA ILE A 99 -11.63 -13.77 -17.17
C ILE A 99 -11.60 -12.30 -17.60
N GLU A 100 -10.88 -11.96 -18.66
CA GLU A 100 -10.82 -10.58 -19.16
C GLU A 100 -12.21 -10.01 -19.50
N ARG A 101 -13.04 -10.79 -20.15
CA ARG A 101 -14.40 -10.38 -20.54
C ARG A 101 -15.36 -10.32 -19.35
N GLU A 102 -15.33 -11.33 -18.47
CA GLU A 102 -16.27 -11.45 -17.34
C GLU A 102 -16.02 -10.41 -16.26
N TYR A 103 -14.74 -10.08 -16.03
CA TYR A 103 -14.33 -9.12 -15.00
C TYR A 103 -13.98 -7.73 -15.55
N ASP A 104 -14.20 -7.47 -16.82
CA ASP A 104 -13.86 -6.20 -17.49
C ASP A 104 -12.43 -5.73 -17.17
N THR A 105 -11.47 -6.60 -17.44
CA THR A 105 -10.07 -6.38 -17.08
C THR A 105 -9.12 -6.88 -18.16
N THR A 106 -7.81 -6.79 -17.95
CA THR A 106 -6.81 -7.41 -18.83
C THR A 106 -5.78 -8.20 -18.01
N MET A 107 -5.20 -9.25 -18.59
CA MET A 107 -4.11 -9.98 -17.96
C MET A 107 -2.92 -9.07 -17.65
N ALA A 108 -2.69 -8.05 -18.45
CA ALA A 108 -1.62 -7.07 -18.24
C ALA A 108 -1.82 -6.27 -16.94
N ILE A 109 -3.04 -5.77 -16.69
CA ILE A 109 -3.38 -5.05 -15.46
C ILE A 109 -3.29 -5.99 -14.25
N LEU A 110 -3.82 -7.20 -14.35
CA LEU A 110 -3.78 -8.17 -13.26
C LEU A 110 -2.35 -8.60 -12.90
N LEU A 111 -1.45 -8.64 -13.90
CA LEU A 111 -0.04 -8.93 -13.70
C LEU A 111 0.78 -7.72 -13.22
N SER A 112 0.20 -6.52 -13.18
CA SER A 112 0.91 -5.32 -12.71
C SER A 112 1.40 -5.42 -11.26
N GLU A 113 0.79 -6.28 -10.43
CA GLU A 113 1.27 -6.60 -9.08
C GLU A 113 2.62 -7.37 -9.09
N ASP A 114 2.93 -8.06 -10.19
CA ASP A 114 4.17 -8.82 -10.30
C ASP A 114 5.34 -7.89 -10.63
N ARG A 115 6.17 -7.63 -9.63
CA ARG A 115 7.36 -6.76 -9.75
C ARG A 115 8.30 -7.14 -10.89
N ALA A 116 8.26 -8.38 -11.35
CA ALA A 116 9.12 -8.83 -12.45
C ALA A 116 8.78 -8.15 -13.78
N PHE A 117 7.53 -7.74 -14.00
CA PHE A 117 7.12 -7.00 -15.20
C PHE A 117 7.61 -5.54 -15.22
N GLY A 118 7.79 -4.91 -14.07
CA GLY A 118 8.31 -3.54 -13.96
C GLY A 118 9.83 -3.42 -13.97
N GLN A 119 10.55 -4.49 -13.62
CA GLN A 119 12.00 -4.42 -13.43
C GLN A 119 12.79 -4.14 -14.72
N GLY A 120 12.39 -4.71 -15.85
CA GLY A 120 13.10 -4.55 -17.11
C GLY A 120 13.17 -3.11 -17.62
N TYR A 121 12.27 -2.26 -17.19
CA TYR A 121 12.22 -0.85 -17.57
C TYR A 121 13.20 0.01 -16.74
N LEU A 122 13.31 -0.25 -15.45
CA LEU A 122 14.06 0.61 -14.52
C LEU A 122 15.51 0.20 -14.36
N THR A 123 15.74 -1.06 -14.50
CA THR A 123 17.04 -1.62 -14.18
C THR A 123 17.65 -2.12 -15.45
N ASN A 124 18.17 -1.79 -16.38
CA ASN A 124 18.92 -2.55 -17.41
C ASN A 124 19.26 -3.99 -16.90
N VAL A 125 18.28 -4.62 -16.22
CA VAL A 125 18.38 -6.02 -15.86
C VAL A 125 18.42 -6.76 -17.19
N GLU A 126 19.61 -7.05 -17.60
CA GLU A 126 19.99 -7.50 -18.93
C GLU A 126 19.26 -8.76 -19.38
N LYS A 127 18.61 -9.45 -18.44
CA LYS A 127 17.89 -10.67 -18.75
C LYS A 127 16.62 -10.75 -17.87
N VAL A 128 15.60 -10.07 -18.32
CA VAL A 128 14.25 -10.56 -17.99
C VAL A 128 14.22 -12.02 -18.43
N PRO A 129 13.94 -12.97 -17.54
CA PRO A 129 13.88 -14.38 -17.93
C PRO A 129 12.95 -14.55 -19.14
N ASP A 130 13.29 -15.43 -20.08
CA ASP A 130 12.51 -15.67 -21.30
C ASP A 130 11.04 -15.96 -20.99
N VAL A 131 10.76 -16.58 -19.85
CA VAL A 131 9.42 -16.79 -19.29
C VAL A 131 8.61 -15.49 -19.12
N ILE A 132 9.26 -14.35 -18.89
CA ILE A 132 8.59 -13.06 -18.72
C ILE A 132 8.46 -12.33 -20.06
N ARG A 133 9.37 -12.60 -21.01
CA ARG A 133 9.32 -12.02 -22.37
C ARG A 133 8.26 -12.66 -23.24
N ALA A 134 8.02 -13.95 -23.07
CA ALA A 134 6.96 -14.63 -23.78
C ALA A 134 5.62 -14.16 -23.24
N TRP A 135 4.86 -13.40 -24.04
CA TRP A 135 3.56 -12.92 -23.63
C TRP A 135 2.49 -14.00 -23.84
N TRP A 136 1.99 -14.16 -25.01
CA TRP A 136 0.85 -15.01 -25.28
C TRP A 136 1.16 -16.06 -26.37
N PRO A 137 0.66 -17.29 -26.25
CA PRO A 137 -0.11 -17.94 -25.14
C PRO A 137 0.82 -18.59 -24.09
N PHE A 138 2.13 -18.55 -24.25
CA PHE A 138 3.09 -19.38 -23.53
C PHE A 138 3.68 -18.73 -22.26
N ASN A 139 3.07 -17.63 -21.79
CA ASN A 139 3.57 -16.97 -20.60
C ASN A 139 3.13 -17.74 -19.35
N ARG A 140 4.11 -18.36 -18.67
CA ARG A 140 3.89 -19.08 -17.42
C ARG A 140 3.22 -18.22 -16.32
N LYS A 141 3.43 -16.90 -16.35
CA LYS A 141 2.80 -15.97 -15.41
C LYS A 141 1.29 -15.86 -15.66
N ILE A 142 0.86 -15.84 -16.92
CA ILE A 142 -0.56 -15.88 -17.28
C ILE A 142 -1.19 -17.18 -16.80
N SER A 143 -0.56 -18.32 -17.06
CA SER A 143 -1.04 -19.63 -16.59
C SER A 143 -1.20 -19.66 -15.06
N ASN A 144 -0.20 -19.16 -14.33
CA ASN A 144 -0.27 -19.09 -12.87
C ASN A 144 -1.38 -18.14 -12.40
N LEU A 145 -1.55 -17.01 -13.06
CA LEU A 145 -2.60 -16.03 -12.72
C LEU A 145 -3.99 -16.61 -12.96
N VAL A 146 -4.22 -17.24 -14.10
CA VAL A 146 -5.49 -17.91 -14.43
C VAL A 146 -5.82 -18.96 -13.37
N LYS A 147 -4.87 -19.82 -13.01
CA LYS A 147 -5.05 -20.82 -11.96
C LYS A 147 -5.32 -20.18 -10.59
N ASN A 148 -4.68 -19.06 -10.28
CA ASN A 148 -4.95 -18.33 -9.04
C ASN A 148 -6.37 -17.74 -9.02
N ILE A 149 -6.83 -17.13 -10.10
CA ILE A 149 -8.20 -16.58 -10.17
C ILE A 149 -9.23 -17.69 -10.04
N LYS A 150 -9.05 -18.80 -10.75
CA LYS A 150 -9.94 -19.96 -10.60
C LYS A 150 -9.99 -20.49 -9.17
N ARG A 151 -8.87 -20.53 -8.48
CA ARG A 151 -8.83 -20.92 -7.08
C ARG A 151 -9.61 -19.96 -6.19
N GLU A 152 -9.50 -18.65 -6.44
CA GLU A 152 -10.28 -17.65 -5.71
C GLU A 152 -11.79 -17.79 -6.03
N GLU A 153 -12.18 -18.04 -7.28
CA GLU A 153 -13.57 -18.34 -7.66
C GLU A 153 -14.12 -19.54 -6.88
N MET A 154 -13.35 -20.63 -6.77
CA MET A 154 -13.75 -21.83 -6.01
C MET A 154 -13.85 -21.53 -4.50
N LEU A 155 -12.94 -20.74 -3.95
CA LEU A 155 -12.86 -20.46 -2.52
C LEU A 155 -13.92 -19.47 -2.05
N LEU A 156 -14.23 -18.47 -2.87
CA LEU A 156 -15.08 -17.33 -2.54
C LEU A 156 -16.55 -17.50 -2.97
N GLY A 157 -16.91 -18.59 -3.64
CA GLY A 157 -18.18 -18.77 -4.35
C GLY A 157 -19.47 -18.31 -3.63
N ASP A 158 -19.45 -18.22 -2.31
CA ASP A 158 -20.59 -17.77 -1.50
C ASP A 158 -20.18 -16.90 -0.29
N ALA A 159 -19.00 -16.28 -0.34
CA ALA A 159 -18.52 -15.39 0.71
C ALA A 159 -19.19 -14.01 0.64
N ASP A 160 -19.67 -13.51 1.77
CA ASP A 160 -20.21 -12.15 1.88
C ASP A 160 -19.14 -11.09 1.93
N PHE A 161 -18.00 -11.39 2.59
CA PHE A 161 -16.85 -10.52 2.60
C PHE A 161 -15.54 -11.26 2.92
N ILE A 162 -14.44 -10.60 2.62
CA ILE A 162 -13.11 -11.09 2.93
C ILE A 162 -12.34 -10.12 3.83
N ILE A 163 -11.43 -10.68 4.62
CA ILE A 163 -10.46 -9.92 5.40
C ILE A 163 -9.06 -10.36 5.01
N GLN A 164 -8.22 -9.37 4.69
CA GLN A 164 -6.83 -9.57 4.30
C GLN A 164 -5.96 -8.41 4.81
N ILE A 165 -4.64 -8.54 4.76
CA ILE A 165 -3.73 -7.42 5.09
C ILE A 165 -3.40 -6.61 3.84
N TRP A 166 -2.91 -7.28 2.83
CA TRP A 166 -2.60 -6.67 1.56
C TRP A 166 -3.64 -7.11 0.52
N PRO A 167 -4.29 -6.17 -0.16
CA PRO A 167 -5.22 -6.52 -1.20
C PRO A 167 -4.48 -7.28 -2.30
N ASN A 168 -5.17 -8.27 -2.84
CA ASN A 168 -4.75 -8.97 -4.04
C ASN A 168 -5.81 -8.71 -5.11
N LYS A 169 -5.40 -8.17 -6.25
CA LYS A 169 -6.33 -7.70 -7.29
C LYS A 169 -7.25 -8.81 -7.82
N ALA A 170 -6.68 -9.97 -8.06
CA ALA A 170 -7.47 -11.12 -8.51
C ALA A 170 -8.56 -11.49 -7.49
N ARG A 171 -8.20 -11.53 -6.21
CA ARG A 171 -9.13 -11.85 -5.11
C ARG A 171 -10.21 -10.81 -4.92
N THR A 172 -9.82 -9.52 -4.92
CA THR A 172 -10.77 -8.43 -4.75
C THR A 172 -11.72 -8.33 -5.94
N MET A 173 -11.21 -8.57 -7.14
CA MET A 173 -12.02 -8.65 -8.36
C MET A 173 -13.10 -9.73 -8.26
N VAL A 174 -12.72 -10.94 -7.81
CA VAL A 174 -13.67 -12.06 -7.67
C VAL A 174 -14.72 -11.76 -6.60
N ILE A 175 -14.34 -11.28 -5.42
CA ILE A 175 -15.31 -11.00 -4.35
C ILE A 175 -16.26 -9.85 -4.72
N ASN A 176 -15.77 -8.82 -5.42
CA ASN A 176 -16.60 -7.72 -5.90
C ASN A 176 -17.63 -8.18 -6.94
N ALA A 177 -17.23 -9.08 -7.85
CA ALA A 177 -18.17 -9.67 -8.83
C ALA A 177 -19.29 -10.50 -8.17
N LEU A 178 -19.03 -11.04 -6.99
CA LEU A 178 -20.02 -11.73 -6.16
C LEU A 178 -20.86 -10.77 -5.29
N ASN A 179 -20.74 -9.46 -5.48
CA ASN A 179 -21.33 -8.40 -4.64
C ASN A 179 -20.89 -8.46 -3.15
N GLY A 180 -19.80 -9.15 -2.87
CA GLY A 180 -19.17 -9.17 -1.56
C GLY A 180 -18.23 -7.96 -1.37
N LYS A 181 -17.63 -7.87 -0.19
CA LYS A 181 -16.72 -6.76 0.17
C LYS A 181 -15.33 -7.28 0.54
N SER A 182 -14.31 -6.50 0.24
CA SER A 182 -12.93 -6.75 0.67
C SER A 182 -12.53 -5.74 1.73
N PHE A 183 -11.99 -6.21 2.86
CA PHE A 183 -11.48 -5.35 3.91
C PHE A 183 -10.01 -5.63 4.18
N SER A 184 -9.23 -4.55 4.27
CA SER A 184 -7.83 -4.59 4.66
C SER A 184 -7.59 -3.70 5.87
N PHE A 185 -6.99 -4.25 6.94
CA PHE A 185 -6.66 -3.48 8.12
C PHE A 185 -5.23 -2.97 8.02
N THR A 186 -5.08 -1.66 7.82
CA THR A 186 -3.79 -1.05 7.43
C THR A 186 -3.54 0.27 8.16
N SER A 187 -2.30 0.76 8.09
CA SER A 187 -1.89 2.02 8.72
C SER A 187 -2.45 3.23 7.96
N ILE A 188 -3.02 4.18 8.69
CA ILE A 188 -3.43 5.49 8.16
C ILE A 188 -2.24 6.49 8.08
N LYS A 189 -1.03 6.04 8.41
CA LYS A 189 0.20 6.85 8.40
C LYS A 189 0.18 8.02 9.40
N HIS A 190 -0.55 7.86 10.50
CA HIS A 190 -0.60 8.78 11.62
C HIS A 190 -0.30 8.03 12.93
N GLY A 191 0.95 8.05 13.39
CA GLY A 191 1.42 7.26 14.52
C GLY A 191 1.13 5.76 14.38
N ALA A 192 0.83 5.10 15.47
CA ALA A 192 0.43 3.69 15.50
C ALA A 192 -1.09 3.52 15.27
N ARG A 193 -1.67 4.28 14.34
CA ARG A 193 -3.11 4.21 14.04
C ARG A 193 -3.37 3.38 12.79
N MET A 194 -4.42 2.56 12.88
CA MET A 194 -4.84 1.67 11.79
C MET A 194 -6.33 1.83 11.51
N PHE A 195 -6.72 1.62 10.27
CA PHE A 195 -8.10 1.73 9.79
C PHE A 195 -8.47 0.57 8.88
N TRP A 196 -9.76 0.42 8.62
CA TRP A 196 -10.29 -0.53 7.64
C TRP A 196 -10.42 0.13 6.27
N SER A 197 -9.61 -0.31 5.33
CA SER A 197 -9.79 0.03 3.92
C SER A 197 -10.73 -0.98 3.27
N ASP A 198 -11.73 -0.48 2.55
CA ASP A 198 -12.69 -1.28 1.78
C ASP A 198 -12.46 -1.18 0.27
N ASN A 199 -11.31 -0.66 -0.13
CA ASN A 199 -10.91 -0.57 -1.53
C ASN A 199 -9.58 -1.30 -1.80
N ASP A 200 -9.30 -1.52 -3.08
CA ASP A 200 -8.11 -2.24 -3.54
C ASP A 200 -6.80 -1.46 -3.34
N TYR A 201 -6.90 -0.16 -3.11
CA TYR A 201 -5.75 0.75 -3.11
C TYR A 201 -5.20 1.00 -1.71
N ILE A 202 -5.84 0.49 -0.64
CA ILE A 202 -5.48 0.64 0.79
C ILE A 202 -5.09 2.06 1.22
N THR A 203 -5.44 3.05 0.42
CA THR A 203 -5.09 4.46 0.65
C THR A 203 -6.23 5.25 1.28
N SER A 204 -7.44 4.71 1.22
CA SER A 204 -8.67 5.34 1.68
C SER A 204 -9.72 4.29 2.03
N SER A 205 -10.90 4.72 2.43
CA SER A 205 -12.11 3.92 2.52
C SER A 205 -13.32 4.77 2.19
N CYS A 206 -14.41 4.14 1.78
CA CYS A 206 -15.67 4.85 1.56
C CYS A 206 -16.16 5.59 2.83
N TYR A 207 -15.80 5.09 4.00
CA TYR A 207 -16.10 5.75 5.27
C TYR A 207 -15.32 7.06 5.44
N ILE A 208 -13.99 7.03 5.25
CA ILE A 208 -13.12 8.21 5.33
C ILE A 208 -13.50 9.25 4.29
N GLU A 209 -13.78 8.84 3.06
CA GLU A 209 -14.16 9.74 1.97
C GLU A 209 -15.48 10.47 2.27
N ARG A 210 -16.47 9.75 2.82
CA ARG A 210 -17.72 10.37 3.28
C ARG A 210 -17.50 11.34 4.44
N MET A 211 -16.64 10.98 5.39
CA MET A 211 -16.29 11.84 6.51
C MET A 211 -15.62 13.12 6.03
N LEU A 212 -14.61 13.03 5.17
CA LEU A 212 -13.94 14.21 4.60
C LEU A 212 -14.93 15.12 3.86
N SER A 213 -15.79 14.56 3.05
CA SER A 213 -16.81 15.33 2.31
C SER A 213 -17.82 16.03 3.23
N SER A 214 -18.18 15.42 4.36
CA SER A 214 -19.11 16.00 5.33
C SER A 214 -18.46 17.09 6.17
N VAL A 215 -17.21 16.94 6.52
CA VAL A 215 -16.45 17.90 7.36
C VAL A 215 -16.08 19.15 6.58
N VAL A 216 -15.72 19.03 5.31
CA VAL A 216 -15.52 20.20 4.41
C VAL A 216 -16.76 21.10 4.36
N SER A 217 -17.95 20.52 4.57
CA SER A 217 -19.21 21.28 4.59
C SER A 217 -19.53 21.94 5.94
N ASN A 218 -18.85 21.57 7.04
CA ASN A 218 -19.20 21.96 8.43
C ASN A 218 -17.96 22.21 9.31
N SER A 219 -16.99 23.02 8.86
CA SER A 219 -15.67 23.19 9.48
C SER A 219 -15.62 23.88 10.87
N GLU A 220 -16.75 24.28 11.48
CA GLU A 220 -16.76 25.13 12.69
C GLU A 220 -16.23 24.47 13.99
N HIS A 221 -15.95 23.17 14.03
CA HIS A 221 -15.64 22.46 15.29
C HIS A 221 -14.34 21.64 15.32
N ILE A 222 -13.41 21.86 14.37
CA ILE A 222 -12.22 21.03 14.26
C ILE A 222 -11.11 21.57 15.18
N ARG A 223 -10.71 20.77 16.18
CA ARG A 223 -9.60 21.08 17.09
C ARG A 223 -8.25 20.96 16.39
N ASP A 224 -7.28 21.73 16.86
CA ASP A 224 -5.89 21.61 16.41
C ASP A 224 -5.31 20.29 16.94
N TYR A 225 -4.93 19.39 16.03
CA TYR A 225 -4.33 18.10 16.36
C TYR A 225 -2.82 18.13 16.14
N GLU A 226 -2.06 17.64 17.10
CA GLU A 226 -0.63 17.45 16.94
C GLU A 226 -0.36 16.29 15.95
N VAL A 227 0.61 16.51 15.06
CA VAL A 227 1.05 15.50 14.09
C VAL A 227 1.91 14.47 14.80
N ASP A 228 1.40 13.25 14.93
CA ASP A 228 2.21 12.11 15.41
C ASP A 228 3.07 11.56 14.26
N ARG A 229 4.39 11.57 14.45
CA ARG A 229 5.39 11.26 13.43
C ARG A 229 5.50 9.75 13.15
N GLY A 230 4.56 9.18 12.41
CA GLY A 230 4.65 7.77 12.00
C GLY A 230 5.89 7.43 11.15
N GLY A 231 6.46 8.41 10.44
CA GLY A 231 7.64 8.23 9.58
C GLY A 231 8.97 8.04 10.32
N ASP A 232 9.13 8.61 11.52
CA ASP A 232 10.37 8.51 12.30
C ASP A 232 10.65 7.06 12.77
N ILE A 233 9.62 6.23 12.91
CA ILE A 233 9.75 4.83 13.30
C ILE A 233 10.40 4.01 12.18
N VAL A 234 10.08 4.29 10.92
CA VAL A 234 10.69 3.61 9.76
C VAL A 234 12.15 4.06 9.60
N LEU A 235 12.43 5.36 9.73
CA LEU A 235 13.79 5.92 9.62
C LEU A 235 14.69 5.51 10.78
N SER A 236 14.18 5.42 12.01
CA SER A 236 14.97 4.96 13.18
C SER A 236 15.40 3.50 13.05
N ARG A 237 14.66 2.68 12.28
CA ARG A 237 15.02 1.29 11.95
C ARG A 237 16.11 1.20 10.89
N VAL A 238 16.30 2.23 10.07
CA VAL A 238 17.33 2.33 9.04
C VAL A 238 18.62 2.97 9.61
N ASN A 239 18.90 2.89 10.91
CA ASN A 239 20.22 3.21 11.45
C ASN A 239 21.28 2.24 10.89
N PHE A 240 21.73 2.57 9.69
CA PHE A 240 22.69 1.83 8.90
C PHE A 240 24.10 2.05 9.51
N THR A 241 24.49 1.20 10.42
CA THR A 241 25.90 1.10 10.75
C THR A 241 26.54 0.07 9.83
N TYR A 242 27.76 0.35 9.34
CA TYR A 242 28.52 -0.58 8.49
C TYR A 242 28.56 -2.00 9.07
N LYS A 243 28.64 -2.12 10.38
CA LYS A 243 28.63 -3.41 11.11
C LYS A 243 27.29 -4.15 10.94
N LYS A 244 26.15 -3.45 11.05
CA LYS A 244 24.81 -4.03 10.84
C LYS A 244 24.59 -4.41 9.37
N ALA A 245 25.09 -3.59 8.44
CA ALA A 245 25.03 -3.88 7.00
C ALA A 245 25.84 -5.13 6.65
N LEU A 246 27.04 -5.29 7.21
CA LEU A 246 27.89 -6.47 7.00
C LEU A 246 27.21 -7.74 7.54
N ILE A 247 26.70 -7.70 8.77
CA ILE A 247 25.99 -8.84 9.38
C ILE A 247 24.74 -9.21 8.55
N LYS A 248 23.97 -8.22 8.12
CA LYS A 248 22.80 -8.45 7.27
C LYS A 248 23.20 -9.02 5.90
N GLY A 249 24.27 -8.52 5.30
CA GLY A 249 24.82 -9.04 4.05
C GLY A 249 25.23 -10.50 4.16
N LEU A 250 25.94 -10.87 5.22
CA LEU A 250 26.32 -12.26 5.50
C LEU A 250 25.10 -13.16 5.74
N SER A 251 24.09 -12.67 6.44
CA SER A 251 22.82 -13.38 6.64
C SER A 251 22.08 -13.64 5.32
N ILE A 252 22.01 -12.63 4.44
CA ILE A 252 21.41 -12.77 3.11
C ILE A 252 22.19 -13.77 2.28
N LEU A 253 23.51 -13.70 2.28
CA LEU A 253 24.38 -14.65 1.57
C LEU A 253 24.12 -16.08 2.04
N PHE A 254 24.05 -16.31 3.34
CA PHE A 254 23.77 -17.62 3.91
C PHE A 254 22.37 -18.13 3.52
N GLN A 255 21.36 -17.29 3.59
CA GLN A 255 19.99 -17.65 3.20
C GLN A 255 19.88 -17.97 1.70
N ASP A 256 20.49 -17.15 0.84
CA ASP A 256 20.47 -17.37 -0.61
C ASP A 256 21.20 -18.67 -0.98
N THR A 257 22.34 -18.95 -0.32
CA THR A 257 23.07 -20.19 -0.49
C THR A 257 22.24 -21.42 -0.08
N GLN A 258 21.56 -21.36 1.08
CA GLN A 258 20.66 -22.42 1.49
C GLN A 258 19.51 -22.65 0.50
N GLN A 259 18.89 -21.57 0.02
CA GLN A 259 17.81 -21.65 -0.96
C GLN A 259 18.28 -22.21 -2.29
N HIS A 260 19.50 -21.87 -2.71
CA HIS A 260 20.12 -22.43 -3.91
C HIS A 260 20.36 -23.93 -3.79
N ILE A 261 20.95 -24.37 -2.67
CA ILE A 261 21.22 -25.79 -2.39
C ILE A 261 19.90 -26.60 -2.35
N ARG A 262 18.84 -26.03 -1.76
CA ARG A 262 17.51 -26.66 -1.69
C ARG A 262 16.74 -26.62 -3.01
N GLY A 263 17.26 -26.02 -4.07
CA GLY A 263 16.61 -25.89 -5.37
C GLY A 263 15.42 -24.91 -5.40
N ILE A 264 15.19 -24.15 -4.33
CA ILE A 264 14.08 -23.20 -4.22
C ILE A 264 14.23 -22.07 -5.24
N ASN A 265 15.45 -21.58 -5.44
CA ASN A 265 15.74 -20.52 -6.41
C ASN A 265 15.40 -20.91 -7.86
N LYS A 266 15.57 -22.19 -8.23
CA LYS A 266 15.18 -22.70 -9.56
C LYS A 266 13.66 -22.69 -9.75
N LYS A 267 12.89 -23.02 -8.71
CA LYS A 267 11.43 -23.01 -8.75
C LYS A 267 10.85 -21.60 -8.88
N ASN A 268 11.50 -20.63 -8.26
CA ASN A 268 11.01 -19.25 -8.19
C ASN A 268 11.64 -18.32 -9.24
N SER A 269 12.45 -18.86 -10.16
CA SER A 269 13.18 -18.08 -11.19
C SER A 269 14.14 -17.02 -10.61
N TYR A 270 14.57 -17.16 -9.35
CA TYR A 270 15.58 -16.30 -8.75
C TYR A 270 16.98 -16.81 -9.10
N ARG A 271 17.87 -15.88 -9.45
CA ARG A 271 19.26 -16.18 -9.75
C ARG A 271 20.07 -16.22 -8.45
N TYR A 272 20.88 -17.28 -8.26
CA TYR A 272 21.83 -17.33 -7.14
C TYR A 272 22.78 -16.12 -7.18
N LEU A 273 22.94 -15.45 -6.04
CA LEU A 273 23.68 -14.20 -5.91
C LEU A 273 23.17 -13.05 -6.81
N GLY A 274 21.92 -13.13 -7.32
CA GLY A 274 21.33 -12.11 -8.17
C GLY A 274 21.20 -10.72 -7.51
N TRP A 275 21.33 -10.66 -6.18
CA TRP A 275 21.31 -9.42 -5.41
C TRP A 275 22.67 -8.66 -5.42
N LEU A 276 23.80 -9.34 -5.67
CA LEU A 276 25.13 -8.71 -5.69
C LEU A 276 25.23 -7.53 -6.67
N PRO A 277 24.80 -7.64 -7.94
CA PRO A 277 24.79 -6.51 -8.85
C PRO A 277 23.98 -5.31 -8.30
N SER A 278 22.90 -5.56 -7.57
CA SER A 278 22.10 -4.51 -6.94
C SER A 278 22.86 -3.76 -5.86
N VAL A 279 23.70 -4.44 -5.06
CA VAL A 279 24.57 -3.79 -4.06
C VAL A 279 25.58 -2.86 -4.71
N PHE A 280 26.29 -3.35 -5.72
CA PHE A 280 27.26 -2.51 -6.46
C PHE A 280 26.58 -1.32 -7.15
N ARG A 281 25.41 -1.56 -7.73
CA ARG A 281 24.58 -0.50 -8.32
C ARG A 281 24.15 0.52 -7.27
N SER A 282 23.75 0.08 -6.08
CA SER A 282 23.36 0.97 -4.98
C SER A 282 24.47 1.95 -4.63
N ILE A 283 25.70 1.44 -4.47
CA ILE A 283 26.86 2.26 -4.15
C ILE A 283 27.17 3.22 -5.30
N SER A 284 27.23 2.71 -6.52
CA SER A 284 27.52 3.51 -7.73
C SER A 284 26.48 4.62 -7.93
N ASN A 285 25.20 4.30 -7.82
CA ASN A 285 24.11 5.27 -8.00
C ASN A 285 24.07 6.29 -6.87
N TYR A 286 24.30 5.87 -5.62
CA TYR A 286 24.39 6.81 -4.50
C TYR A 286 25.50 7.85 -4.73
N LEU A 287 26.71 7.41 -5.09
CA LEU A 287 27.83 8.30 -5.39
C LEU A 287 27.54 9.19 -6.60
N TYR A 288 26.89 8.64 -7.62
CA TYR A 288 26.51 9.38 -8.81
C TYR A 288 25.49 10.49 -8.47
N VAL A 289 24.43 10.14 -7.76
CA VAL A 289 23.41 11.11 -7.31
C VAL A 289 24.06 12.17 -6.40
N LYS A 290 24.90 11.74 -5.46
CA LYS A 290 25.61 12.66 -4.54
C LYS A 290 26.49 13.68 -5.28
N HIS A 291 27.10 13.28 -6.42
CA HIS A 291 27.93 14.17 -7.23
C HIS A 291 27.12 15.30 -7.90
N TYR A 292 25.90 15.02 -8.35
CA TYR A 292 25.02 16.00 -9.01
C TYR A 292 24.02 16.66 -8.06
N ALA A 293 24.03 16.29 -6.80
CA ALA A 293 23.00 16.67 -5.86
C ALA A 293 23.11 18.15 -5.42
N VAL A 294 21.95 18.74 -5.18
CA VAL A 294 21.81 20.05 -4.57
C VAL A 294 21.42 19.93 -3.09
N SER A 295 21.84 20.93 -2.29
CA SER A 295 21.44 21.08 -0.90
C SER A 295 20.29 22.08 -0.77
N VAL A 296 19.58 22.03 0.36
CA VAL A 296 18.51 22.99 0.68
C VAL A 296 19.08 24.42 0.66
N ASP A 297 20.25 24.64 1.27
CA ASP A 297 20.86 25.96 1.36
C ASP A 297 21.20 26.54 -0.01
N SER A 298 21.65 25.71 -0.95
CA SER A 298 21.98 26.15 -2.31
C SER A 298 20.76 26.59 -3.13
N MET A 299 19.56 26.17 -2.72
CA MET A 299 18.30 26.35 -3.45
C MET A 299 17.35 27.39 -2.82
N LYS A 300 17.65 27.95 -1.64
CA LYS A 300 16.79 28.88 -0.88
C LYS A 300 16.35 30.12 -1.65
N HIS A 301 17.10 30.53 -2.67
CA HIS A 301 16.79 31.71 -3.49
C HIS A 301 15.81 31.44 -4.64
N LEU A 302 15.37 30.18 -4.82
CA LEU A 302 14.48 29.75 -5.88
C LEU A 302 13.15 29.25 -5.32
N ASN A 303 12.13 29.28 -6.16
CA ASN A 303 10.87 28.63 -5.83
C ASN A 303 10.99 27.13 -6.14
N ILE A 304 10.73 26.29 -5.15
CA ILE A 304 10.95 24.86 -5.25
C ILE A 304 9.60 24.11 -5.38
N VAL A 305 9.51 23.23 -6.36
CA VAL A 305 8.55 22.13 -6.40
C VAL A 305 9.28 20.88 -5.94
N TYR A 306 8.87 20.32 -4.81
CA TYR A 306 9.50 19.12 -4.27
C TYR A 306 8.76 17.86 -4.73
N PHE A 307 9.49 16.91 -5.30
CA PHE A 307 8.96 15.62 -5.77
C PHE A 307 9.78 14.46 -5.22
N THR A 308 9.12 13.49 -4.59
CA THR A 308 9.79 12.24 -4.17
C THR A 308 9.54 11.13 -5.15
N LEU A 309 10.62 10.47 -5.58
CA LEU A 309 10.51 9.24 -6.36
C LEU A 309 9.98 8.10 -5.48
N HIS A 310 9.18 7.24 -6.08
CA HIS A 310 8.67 6.05 -5.43
C HIS A 310 9.71 4.93 -5.47
N LEU A 311 9.57 3.97 -4.58
CA LEU A 311 10.24 2.68 -4.73
C LEU A 311 9.64 1.98 -5.94
N GLU A 312 10.39 1.85 -7.01
CA GLU A 312 9.96 1.25 -8.27
C GLU A 312 10.83 0.04 -8.61
N PRO A 313 10.24 -1.06 -9.04
CA PRO A 313 8.82 -1.37 -9.17
C PRO A 313 8.19 -1.71 -7.81
N GLU A 314 7.06 -1.11 -7.51
CA GLU A 314 6.32 -1.36 -6.27
C GLU A 314 4.81 -1.35 -6.53
N VAL A 315 4.08 -2.11 -5.69
CA VAL A 315 2.61 -2.16 -5.65
C VAL A 315 2.01 -0.75 -5.53
N ALA A 316 2.63 0.11 -4.71
CA ALA A 316 2.17 1.48 -4.49
C ALA A 316 2.04 2.30 -5.79
N LEU A 317 2.86 2.03 -6.80
CA LEU A 317 2.76 2.71 -8.09
C LEU A 317 2.03 1.84 -9.11
N GLN A 318 2.47 0.61 -9.32
CA GLN A 318 1.94 -0.26 -10.38
C GLN A 318 0.48 -0.68 -10.17
N TYR A 319 0.04 -0.76 -8.91
CA TYR A 319 -1.29 -1.23 -8.54
C TYR A 319 -2.21 -0.11 -8.08
N PHE A 320 -1.71 0.81 -7.23
CA PHE A 320 -2.55 1.90 -6.70
C PHE A 320 -2.68 3.08 -7.66
N SER A 321 -1.81 3.19 -8.65
CA SER A 321 -1.86 4.17 -9.74
C SER A 321 -1.42 3.52 -11.05
N PRO A 322 -2.22 2.61 -11.61
CA PRO A 322 -1.84 1.82 -12.78
C PRO A 322 -1.62 2.66 -14.05
N GLU A 323 -2.06 3.91 -14.05
CA GLU A 323 -1.79 4.91 -15.08
C GLU A 323 -0.31 5.33 -15.12
N PHE A 324 0.45 5.08 -14.05
CA PHE A 324 1.88 5.39 -13.99
C PHE A 324 2.71 4.13 -13.85
N THR A 325 3.58 3.85 -14.81
CA THR A 325 4.60 2.80 -14.68
C THR A 325 5.84 3.29 -13.92
N ASN A 326 6.05 4.61 -13.90
CA ASN A 326 7.16 5.28 -13.20
C ASN A 326 6.84 6.76 -13.00
N SER A 327 7.69 7.43 -12.22
CA SER A 327 7.50 8.84 -11.87
C SER A 327 7.95 9.84 -12.94
N MET A 328 8.62 9.41 -14.01
CA MET A 328 9.26 10.30 -14.99
C MET A 328 8.24 11.17 -15.72
N GLU A 329 7.10 10.59 -16.09
CA GLU A 329 6.06 11.30 -16.83
C GLU A 329 5.48 12.46 -16.04
N ALA A 330 5.17 12.24 -14.76
CA ALA A 330 4.71 13.30 -13.85
C ALA A 330 5.74 14.44 -13.73
N ILE A 331 7.03 14.10 -13.59
CA ILE A 331 8.12 15.09 -13.52
C ILE A 331 8.23 15.90 -14.81
N ILE A 332 8.10 15.27 -15.98
CA ILE A 332 8.12 15.94 -17.28
C ILE A 332 6.94 16.92 -17.41
N TRP A 333 5.75 16.54 -16.99
CA TRP A 333 4.59 17.43 -17.02
C TRP A 333 4.78 18.65 -16.11
N ILE A 334 5.28 18.45 -14.89
CA ILE A 334 5.62 19.55 -13.98
C ILE A 334 6.69 20.44 -14.61
N SER A 335 7.79 19.86 -15.10
CA SER A 335 8.92 20.60 -15.68
C SER A 335 8.49 21.55 -16.80
N LYS A 336 7.61 21.06 -17.69
CA LYS A 336 7.09 21.88 -18.81
C LYS A 336 6.05 22.93 -18.40
N SER A 337 5.49 22.83 -17.20
CA SER A 337 4.44 23.72 -16.70
C SER A 337 4.97 24.85 -15.81
N LEU A 338 6.21 24.78 -15.37
CA LEU A 338 6.78 25.73 -14.41
C LEU A 338 7.33 27.01 -15.06
N PRO A 339 7.13 28.19 -14.43
CA PRO A 339 7.84 29.42 -14.79
C PRO A 339 9.36 29.32 -14.59
N VAL A 340 10.11 30.23 -15.21
CA VAL A 340 11.59 30.22 -15.23
C VAL A 340 12.25 30.33 -13.83
N ASN A 341 11.57 30.94 -12.87
CA ASN A 341 12.05 31.13 -11.51
C ASN A 341 11.71 29.95 -10.57
N TYR A 342 11.18 28.85 -11.12
CA TYR A 342 10.90 27.61 -10.38
C TYR A 342 11.89 26.49 -10.75
N ARG A 343 12.17 25.63 -9.77
CA ARG A 343 12.93 24.38 -9.95
C ARG A 343 12.18 23.22 -9.34
N ILE A 344 12.31 22.05 -9.95
CA ILE A 344 11.88 20.79 -9.35
C ILE A 344 13.08 20.21 -8.61
N VAL A 345 12.93 19.90 -7.35
CA VAL A 345 13.89 19.09 -6.60
C VAL A 345 13.35 17.69 -6.45
N VAL A 346 14.02 16.74 -7.10
CA VAL A 346 13.63 15.32 -7.11
C VAL A 346 14.48 14.57 -6.09
N LYS A 347 13.84 13.93 -5.12
CA LYS A 347 14.51 13.09 -4.12
C LYS A 347 14.32 11.62 -4.41
N GLU A 348 15.43 10.87 -4.45
CA GLU A 348 15.38 9.41 -4.63
C GLU A 348 14.92 8.70 -3.36
N HIS A 349 14.15 7.64 -3.53
CA HIS A 349 13.79 6.74 -2.44
C HIS A 349 15.01 5.90 -2.02
N LEU A 350 15.31 5.88 -0.72
CA LEU A 350 16.53 5.25 -0.17
C LEU A 350 16.79 3.81 -0.65
N LEU A 351 15.72 3.02 -0.81
CA LEU A 351 15.82 1.62 -1.23
C LEU A 351 15.93 1.44 -2.75
N SER A 352 15.78 2.50 -3.56
CA SER A 352 15.76 2.42 -5.02
C SER A 352 17.15 2.53 -5.68
N TYR A 353 18.18 2.93 -4.96
CA TYR A 353 19.53 3.07 -5.53
C TYR A 353 20.07 1.78 -6.17
N GLY A 354 19.70 0.61 -5.64
CA GLY A 354 20.07 -0.69 -6.19
C GLY A 354 19.19 -1.19 -7.34
N VAL A 355 18.06 -0.54 -7.56
CA VAL A 355 17.03 -0.97 -8.53
C VAL A 355 17.06 -0.08 -9.76
N ARG A 356 17.08 1.25 -9.57
CA ARG A 356 17.00 2.24 -10.65
C ARG A 356 18.29 2.28 -11.46
N SER A 357 18.19 2.42 -12.79
CA SER A 357 19.35 2.52 -13.66
C SER A 357 19.94 3.92 -13.65
N LYS A 358 21.26 4.04 -13.90
CA LYS A 358 21.92 5.34 -14.07
C LYS A 358 21.27 6.16 -15.17
N TRP A 359 20.84 5.51 -16.26
CA TRP A 359 20.14 6.17 -17.36
C TRP A 359 18.92 6.98 -16.89
N TYR A 360 18.20 6.52 -15.89
CA TYR A 360 17.06 7.23 -15.33
C TYR A 360 17.46 8.58 -14.71
N TYR A 361 18.54 8.59 -13.92
CA TYR A 361 19.08 9.84 -13.36
C TYR A 361 19.61 10.78 -14.45
N ASP A 362 20.25 10.23 -15.49
CA ASP A 362 20.69 11.00 -16.65
C ASP A 362 19.52 11.69 -17.37
N GLN A 363 18.34 11.08 -17.43
CA GLN A 363 17.15 11.71 -18.00
C GLN A 363 16.61 12.83 -17.11
N LEU A 364 16.65 12.67 -15.78
CA LEU A 364 16.27 13.75 -14.85
C LEU A 364 17.18 14.97 -14.98
N ILE A 365 18.50 14.75 -14.98
CA ILE A 365 19.51 15.81 -15.06
C ILE A 365 19.43 16.58 -16.40
N LYS A 366 18.97 15.97 -17.46
CA LYS A 366 18.77 16.61 -18.78
C LYS A 366 17.60 17.58 -18.82
N LEU A 367 16.66 17.48 -17.89
CA LEU A 367 15.55 18.44 -17.83
C LEU A 367 16.07 19.80 -17.28
N PRO A 368 15.80 20.93 -17.96
CA PRO A 368 16.51 22.19 -17.72
C PRO A 368 16.23 22.83 -16.35
N ASN A 369 15.14 22.45 -15.70
CA ASN A 369 14.70 22.98 -14.42
C ASN A 369 14.51 21.89 -13.34
N VAL A 370 15.20 20.75 -13.50
CA VAL A 370 15.16 19.63 -12.56
C VAL A 370 16.52 19.45 -11.90
N GLU A 371 16.51 19.40 -10.58
CA GLU A 371 17.66 19.16 -9.72
C GLU A 371 17.44 17.88 -8.92
N ILE A 372 18.51 17.20 -8.55
CA ILE A 372 18.43 16.00 -7.71
C ILE A 372 18.83 16.37 -6.27
N SER A 373 18.01 15.99 -5.31
CA SER A 373 18.30 16.18 -3.88
C SER A 373 19.49 15.37 -3.43
N ASP A 374 20.33 15.96 -2.56
CA ASP A 374 21.31 15.20 -1.81
C ASP A 374 20.60 14.02 -1.07
N PRO A 375 21.11 12.78 -1.22
CA PRO A 375 20.54 11.60 -0.57
C PRO A 375 20.37 11.71 0.95
N ASP A 376 21.29 12.43 1.61
CA ASP A 376 21.38 12.50 3.07
C ASP A 376 20.45 13.56 3.68
N ILE A 377 19.86 14.44 2.87
CA ILE A 377 18.91 15.46 3.33
C ILE A 377 17.56 14.81 3.66
N ASN A 378 16.96 15.20 4.79
CA ASN A 378 15.63 14.74 5.17
C ASN A 378 14.56 15.32 4.23
N SER A 379 13.54 14.53 3.89
CA SER A 379 12.41 14.98 3.07
C SER A 379 11.67 16.17 3.68
N TRP A 380 11.59 16.26 4.99
CA TRP A 380 10.90 17.35 5.68
C TRP A 380 11.58 18.70 5.49
N ASP A 381 12.91 18.73 5.35
CA ASP A 381 13.63 19.97 5.08
C ASP A 381 13.26 20.52 3.70
N TRP A 382 13.13 19.64 2.71
CA TRP A 382 12.63 20.02 1.39
C TRP A 382 11.15 20.42 1.40
N ILE A 383 10.28 19.72 2.14
CA ILE A 383 8.87 20.09 2.25
C ILE A 383 8.75 21.52 2.82
N LYS A 384 9.48 21.83 3.89
CA LYS A 384 9.43 23.16 4.52
C LYS A 384 9.85 24.29 3.57
N GLU A 385 10.88 24.07 2.77
CA GLU A 385 11.40 25.08 1.82
C GLU A 385 10.60 25.13 0.52
N SER A 386 9.85 24.09 0.17
CA SER A 386 9.10 24.06 -1.08
C SER A 386 7.90 25.01 -1.09
N LYS A 387 7.57 25.50 -2.30
CA LYS A 387 6.31 26.21 -2.58
C LYS A 387 5.18 25.26 -2.94
N ILE A 388 5.53 24.14 -3.56
CA ILE A 388 4.59 23.09 -3.98
C ILE A 388 5.24 21.74 -3.67
N VAL A 389 4.45 20.80 -3.18
CA VAL A 389 4.89 19.40 -3.07
C VAL A 389 4.10 18.57 -4.07
N ALA A 390 4.78 17.69 -4.78
CA ALA A 390 4.14 16.82 -5.78
C ALA A 390 4.43 15.34 -5.49
N THR A 391 3.43 14.49 -5.70
CA THR A 391 3.53 13.05 -5.46
C THR A 391 2.53 12.27 -6.31
N ILE A 392 2.83 11.00 -6.58
CA ILE A 392 1.84 10.08 -7.16
C ILE A 392 1.05 9.42 -6.03
N THR A 393 1.68 8.51 -5.27
CA THR A 393 1.03 7.78 -4.16
C THR A 393 1.81 7.88 -2.84
N GLY A 394 2.81 8.76 -2.78
CA GLY A 394 3.72 8.86 -1.65
C GLY A 394 3.11 9.52 -0.42
N THR A 395 3.54 9.10 0.76
CA THR A 395 3.17 9.71 2.05
C THR A 395 3.61 11.18 2.17
N VAL A 396 4.55 11.60 1.34
CA VAL A 396 5.03 13.00 1.28
C VAL A 396 3.89 13.99 1.02
N GLY A 397 2.85 13.60 0.29
CA GLY A 397 1.65 14.42 0.10
C GLY A 397 0.88 14.65 1.40
N GLN A 398 0.74 13.62 2.22
CA GLN A 398 0.12 13.72 3.55
C GLN A 398 0.97 14.59 4.49
N GLU A 399 2.28 14.39 4.48
CA GLU A 399 3.23 15.21 5.24
C GLU A 399 3.14 16.68 4.82
N ALA A 400 3.04 16.97 3.52
CA ALA A 400 2.92 18.33 2.98
C ALA A 400 1.65 19.05 3.48
N VAL A 401 0.52 18.37 3.57
CA VAL A 401 -0.72 18.93 4.16
C VAL A 401 -0.47 19.36 5.61
N HIS A 402 0.20 18.53 6.42
CA HIS A 402 0.56 18.89 7.79
C HIS A 402 1.54 20.06 7.88
N PHE A 403 2.43 20.22 6.90
CA PHE A 403 3.33 21.36 6.79
C PHE A 403 2.70 22.57 6.09
N LYS A 404 1.38 22.54 5.86
CA LYS A 404 0.63 23.64 5.23
C LYS A 404 1.20 24.02 3.85
N LYS A 405 1.48 23.01 3.02
CA LYS A 405 1.95 23.20 1.65
C LYS A 405 0.88 22.76 0.66
N PRO A 406 0.74 23.45 -0.48
CA PRO A 406 -0.11 23.01 -1.56
C PRO A 406 0.47 21.73 -2.18
N VAL A 407 -0.41 20.81 -2.57
CA VAL A 407 -0.01 19.52 -3.11
C VAL A 407 -0.55 19.30 -4.51
N LEU A 408 0.32 18.87 -5.42
CA LEU A 408 -0.06 18.24 -6.69
C LEU A 408 -0.08 16.72 -6.49
N SER A 409 -1.25 16.14 -6.56
CA SER A 409 -1.47 14.70 -6.42
C SER A 409 -1.76 14.09 -7.78
N PHE A 410 -0.93 13.15 -8.22
CA PHE A 410 -1.12 12.42 -9.47
C PHE A 410 -1.89 11.10 -9.27
N GLY A 411 -1.89 10.56 -8.06
CA GLY A 411 -2.60 9.32 -7.75
C GLY A 411 -4.10 9.55 -7.51
N LYS A 412 -4.93 8.93 -8.33
CA LYS A 412 -6.39 9.08 -8.30
C LYS A 412 -7.00 8.72 -6.94
N HIS A 413 -6.46 7.71 -6.27
CA HIS A 413 -7.07 7.12 -5.06
C HIS A 413 -6.44 7.60 -3.75
N GLN A 414 -5.76 8.76 -3.76
CA GLN A 414 -5.18 9.34 -2.57
C GLN A 414 -6.24 10.01 -1.69
N ILE A 415 -6.28 9.68 -0.40
CA ILE A 415 -7.18 10.29 0.58
C ILE A 415 -7.07 11.83 0.62
N ILE A 416 -5.87 12.37 0.38
CA ILE A 416 -5.64 13.82 0.39
C ILE A 416 -6.30 14.56 -0.77
N ASN A 417 -6.76 13.87 -1.82
CA ASN A 417 -7.42 14.50 -2.97
C ASN A 417 -8.74 15.22 -2.61
N HIS A 418 -9.30 14.91 -1.44
CA HIS A 418 -10.53 15.55 -0.93
C HIS A 418 -10.26 16.87 -0.19
N LEU A 419 -8.98 17.28 -0.04
CA LEU A 419 -8.61 18.46 0.74
C LEU A 419 -8.51 19.72 -0.13
N PRO A 420 -8.92 20.92 0.40
CA PRO A 420 -8.94 22.17 -0.37
C PRO A 420 -7.58 22.57 -0.96
N THR A 421 -6.47 22.24 -0.30
CA THR A 421 -5.10 22.61 -0.72
C THR A 421 -4.42 21.57 -1.62
N VAL A 422 -5.16 20.54 -2.04
CA VAL A 422 -4.66 19.46 -2.91
C VAL A 422 -5.30 19.57 -4.28
N GLN A 423 -4.49 19.57 -5.33
CA GLN A 423 -4.94 19.54 -6.72
C GLN A 423 -4.63 18.15 -7.29
N TYR A 424 -5.68 17.36 -7.56
CA TYR A 424 -5.54 16.11 -8.31
C TYR A 424 -5.36 16.43 -9.79
N VAL A 425 -4.35 15.81 -10.41
CA VAL A 425 -3.99 16.01 -11.82
C VAL A 425 -3.68 14.65 -12.47
N ASN A 426 -4.06 14.47 -13.71
CA ASN A 426 -3.95 13.19 -14.41
C ASN A 426 -3.40 13.29 -15.84
N ASN A 427 -3.04 14.48 -16.28
CA ASN A 427 -2.41 14.73 -17.57
C ASN A 427 -1.66 16.06 -17.58
N TYR A 428 -0.99 16.40 -18.69
CA TYR A 428 -0.23 17.63 -18.82
C TYR A 428 -1.08 18.89 -18.65
N GLU A 429 -2.25 18.96 -19.26
CA GLU A 429 -3.12 20.14 -19.23
C GLU A 429 -3.66 20.42 -17.83
N THR A 430 -4.12 19.38 -17.12
CA THR A 430 -4.56 19.52 -15.74
C THR A 430 -3.40 19.89 -14.81
N THR A 431 -2.20 19.37 -15.05
CA THR A 431 -0.98 19.72 -14.30
C THR A 431 -0.64 21.19 -14.48
N LYS A 432 -0.65 21.68 -15.73
CA LYS A 432 -0.38 23.09 -16.04
C LYS A 432 -1.41 24.01 -15.37
N THR A 433 -2.69 23.70 -15.51
CA THR A 433 -3.78 24.48 -14.91
C THR A 433 -3.67 24.54 -13.39
N ALA A 434 -3.36 23.41 -12.74
CA ALA A 434 -3.19 23.36 -11.29
C ALA A 434 -1.99 24.16 -10.80
N ILE A 435 -0.86 24.10 -11.52
CA ILE A 435 0.34 24.89 -11.20
C ILE A 435 0.04 26.39 -11.37
N ASP A 436 -0.56 26.79 -12.49
CA ASP A 436 -0.94 28.17 -12.75
C ASP A 436 -1.87 28.71 -11.64
N LYS A 437 -2.85 27.92 -11.21
CA LYS A 437 -3.75 28.26 -10.11
C LYS A 437 -2.99 28.44 -8.79
N ILE A 438 -2.15 27.49 -8.39
CA ILE A 438 -1.41 27.56 -7.12
C ILE A 438 -0.47 28.77 -7.09
N ILE A 439 0.14 29.14 -8.23
CA ILE A 439 1.11 30.24 -8.32
C ILE A 439 0.40 31.60 -8.32
N ASN A 440 -0.68 31.74 -9.08
CA ASN A 440 -1.36 33.00 -9.29
C ASN A 440 -2.45 33.29 -8.25
N GLU A 441 -2.99 32.23 -7.63
CA GLU A 441 -4.04 32.31 -6.61
C GLU A 441 -3.61 31.54 -5.35
N PRO A 442 -2.59 32.04 -4.61
CA PRO A 442 -2.05 31.31 -3.47
C PRO A 442 -3.10 31.18 -2.36
N TYR A 443 -3.17 29.97 -1.77
CA TYR A 443 -4.06 29.70 -0.66
C TYR A 443 -3.72 30.58 0.55
N SER A 444 -4.77 31.05 1.26
CA SER A 444 -4.60 31.74 2.53
C SER A 444 -4.14 30.80 3.65
N GLU A 445 -3.57 31.36 4.71
CA GLU A 445 -3.15 30.57 5.89
C GLU A 445 -4.35 29.87 6.56
N ASP A 446 -5.54 30.44 6.49
CA ASP A 446 -6.77 29.83 7.01
C ASP A 446 -7.13 28.57 6.24
N ILE A 447 -7.06 28.58 4.92
CA ILE A 447 -7.33 27.39 4.07
C ILE A 447 -6.32 26.29 4.35
N PHE A 448 -5.05 26.62 4.56
CA PHE A 448 -4.03 25.63 4.94
C PHE A 448 -4.32 25.03 6.32
N THR A 449 -4.69 25.85 7.27
CA THR A 449 -5.04 25.41 8.63
C THR A 449 -6.29 24.54 8.61
N GLU A 450 -7.29 24.93 7.85
CA GLU A 450 -8.52 24.14 7.63
C GLU A 450 -8.20 22.78 7.01
N SER A 451 -7.43 22.73 5.90
CA SER A 451 -7.02 21.48 5.26
C SER A 451 -6.31 20.54 6.23
N LYS A 452 -5.35 21.05 7.00
CA LYS A 452 -4.62 20.28 8.02
C LYS A 452 -5.57 19.69 9.07
N ASN A 453 -6.47 20.52 9.58
CA ASN A 453 -7.39 20.11 10.65
C ASN A 453 -8.41 19.08 10.16
N ILE A 454 -9.00 19.29 8.98
CA ILE A 454 -9.90 18.32 8.32
C ILE A 454 -9.20 16.97 8.17
N PHE A 455 -7.98 16.98 7.66
CA PHE A 455 -7.21 15.76 7.44
C PHE A 455 -6.87 15.04 8.73
N SER A 456 -6.38 15.78 9.75
CA SER A 456 -6.06 15.20 11.07
C SER A 456 -7.30 14.63 11.75
N TYR A 457 -8.41 15.32 11.69
CA TYR A 457 -9.70 14.85 12.21
C TYR A 457 -10.11 13.53 11.53
N ALA A 458 -10.12 13.50 10.21
CA ALA A 458 -10.48 12.30 9.46
C ALA A 458 -9.57 11.12 9.78
N GLN A 459 -8.24 11.34 9.90
CA GLN A 459 -7.29 10.29 10.28
C GLN A 459 -7.56 9.74 11.70
N ILE A 460 -7.91 10.59 12.65
CA ILE A 460 -8.13 10.19 14.04
C ILE A 460 -9.47 9.48 14.21
N GLU A 461 -10.56 10.04 13.68
CA GLU A 461 -11.90 9.51 13.85
C GLU A 461 -12.15 8.22 13.05
N SER A 462 -11.49 8.06 11.89
CA SER A 462 -11.62 6.84 11.08
C SER A 462 -10.62 5.74 11.43
N SER A 463 -9.87 5.87 12.52
CA SER A 463 -8.83 4.92 12.87
C SER A 463 -8.78 4.65 14.37
N ILE A 464 -8.25 3.49 14.72
CA ILE A 464 -8.00 3.12 16.10
C ILE A 464 -6.50 3.19 16.42
N LYS A 465 -6.17 3.70 17.61
CA LYS A 465 -4.79 3.69 18.10
C LYS A 465 -4.46 2.28 18.58
N MET A 466 -3.43 1.71 17.98
CA MET A 466 -2.92 0.39 18.32
C MET A 466 -1.77 0.51 19.33
N PRO A 467 -1.52 -0.52 20.17
CA PRO A 467 -0.41 -0.49 21.11
C PRO A 467 0.96 -0.56 20.42
N GLU A 468 1.02 -1.16 19.23
CA GLU A 468 2.24 -1.32 18.44
C GLU A 468 1.98 -0.85 17.00
N TYR A 469 3.04 -0.38 16.34
CA TYR A 469 2.98 -0.01 14.93
C TYR A 469 2.70 -1.24 14.04
N GLU A 470 2.08 -1.04 12.86
CA GLU A 470 1.66 -2.08 11.90
C GLU A 470 2.70 -3.19 11.70
N TYR A 471 3.98 -2.80 11.56
CA TYR A 471 5.07 -3.74 11.30
C TYR A 471 5.62 -4.44 12.57
N ASP A 472 5.23 -3.99 13.75
CA ASP A 472 5.68 -4.56 15.04
C ASP A 472 4.72 -5.60 15.58
N ILE A 473 3.53 -5.76 14.99
CA ILE A 473 2.53 -6.75 15.38
C ILE A 473 3.13 -8.15 15.27
N LYS A 474 3.23 -8.83 16.41
CA LYS A 474 3.88 -10.15 16.48
C LYS A 474 3.09 -11.20 15.74
N SER A 475 3.73 -11.85 14.78
CA SER A 475 3.08 -12.88 13.96
C SER A 475 2.81 -14.20 14.68
N SER A 476 3.37 -14.42 15.85
CA SER A 476 3.30 -15.72 16.56
C SER A 476 2.43 -15.73 17.81
N VAL A 477 1.88 -14.59 18.21
CA VAL A 477 1.03 -14.40 19.39
C VAL A 477 -0.40 -14.08 18.96
N LEU A 478 -1.38 -14.57 19.73
CA LEU A 478 -2.79 -14.30 19.46
C LEU A 478 -3.19 -12.93 20.02
N GLU A 479 -3.39 -11.97 19.15
CA GLU A 479 -3.67 -10.56 19.50
C GLU A 479 -5.18 -10.31 19.69
N LYS A 480 -5.78 -10.94 20.74
CA LYS A 480 -7.25 -10.93 20.96
C LYS A 480 -7.83 -9.54 21.22
N ASP A 481 -7.18 -8.73 22.05
CA ASP A 481 -7.70 -7.40 22.39
C ASP A 481 -7.63 -6.44 21.22
N MET A 482 -6.56 -6.54 20.44
CA MET A 482 -6.39 -5.82 19.18
C MET A 482 -7.47 -6.21 18.17
N ALA A 483 -7.69 -7.52 17.98
CA ALA A 483 -8.71 -8.03 17.06
C ALA A 483 -10.12 -7.59 17.46
N LYS A 484 -10.43 -7.63 18.76
CA LYS A 484 -11.72 -7.17 19.30
C LYS A 484 -11.96 -5.68 19.01
N LYS A 485 -10.99 -4.82 19.28
CA LYS A 485 -11.08 -3.37 18.98
C LYS A 485 -11.25 -3.14 17.48
N ALA A 486 -10.47 -3.81 16.65
CA ALA A 486 -10.54 -3.67 15.20
C ALA A 486 -11.93 -4.10 14.66
N LEU A 487 -12.50 -5.21 15.16
CA LEU A 487 -13.82 -5.66 14.74
C LEU A 487 -14.95 -4.75 15.24
N ILE A 488 -14.86 -4.20 16.45
CA ILE A 488 -15.83 -3.20 16.92
C ILE A 488 -15.85 -2.03 15.95
N HIS A 489 -14.69 -1.49 15.61
CA HIS A 489 -14.56 -0.38 14.67
C HIS A 489 -15.08 -0.74 13.27
N LEU A 490 -14.75 -1.93 12.74
CA LEU A 490 -15.28 -2.39 11.45
C LEU A 490 -16.82 -2.38 11.43
N PHE A 491 -17.43 -2.85 12.49
CA PHE A 491 -18.88 -2.93 12.56
C PHE A 491 -19.59 -1.61 12.89
N GLU A 492 -18.86 -0.64 13.42
CA GLU A 492 -19.34 0.75 13.57
C GLU A 492 -19.32 1.47 12.22
N GLU A 493 -18.25 1.30 11.44
CA GLU A 493 -18.12 1.85 10.09
C GLU A 493 -19.08 1.18 9.07
N TYR A 494 -19.27 -0.13 9.19
CA TYR A 494 -20.05 -0.98 8.27
C TYR A 494 -21.11 -1.80 9.01
N PRO A 495 -22.17 -1.15 9.54
CA PRO A 495 -23.19 -1.83 10.35
C PRO A 495 -23.97 -2.91 9.58
N ASP A 496 -24.01 -2.83 8.25
CA ASP A 496 -24.69 -3.82 7.40
C ASP A 496 -24.00 -5.20 7.41
N LEU A 497 -22.75 -5.28 7.84
CA LEU A 497 -22.07 -6.56 8.03
C LEU A 497 -22.69 -7.41 9.15
N LYS A 498 -23.46 -6.79 10.07
CA LYS A 498 -24.13 -7.47 11.18
C LYS A 498 -25.54 -7.95 10.85
N LYS A 499 -26.14 -7.44 9.79
CA LYS A 499 -27.49 -7.78 9.34
C LYS A 499 -27.49 -9.00 8.44
#